data_b716a3508eb25dc225e77fff6c099c13
#
_entry.id   b716a3508eb25dc225e77fff6c099c13
#
_cell.length_a   1.000
_cell.length_b   1.000
_cell.length_c   1.000
_cell.angle_alpha   90.00
_cell.angle_beta   90.00
_cell.angle_gamma   90.00
#
_symmetry.space_group_name_H-M   'P 1'
#
loop_
_entity.id
_entity.type
_entity.pdbx_description
1 polymer ?
#
loop_
_entity_poly.entity_id
_entity_poly.type
_entity_poly.pdbx_seq_one_letter_code
_entity_poly.pdbx_strand_id
1 'polypeptide(L)'
;LYASETAARAVGGQITLHAFDAGKLAVGMPIRYLGIDIGQIQTLDLITARNEVQAKAVLYPEYVQTFARGGTRFSVVTPQISAAGVEHLDTILQPYINVEPGRGNPRRDFELQEATITDSRYLDGLSIIVEAPEAGSLGIGTPVLFRGLEVGTVTGMTLGTLSDRVMIAMRISKRYQHLVRNNSVFWLASGYS
;
A
#
# COMPACT_ATOMS: atom_id res chain seq x y z
N LEU A 1 33.68 3.10 10.35
CA LEU A 1 32.89 2.15 11.12
C LEU A 1 31.42 2.08 10.63
N TYR A 2 30.80 3.20 10.23
CA TYR A 2 29.42 3.18 9.73
C TYR A 2 29.27 2.50 8.36
N ALA A 3 30.26 2.60 7.49
CA ALA A 3 30.21 1.98 6.16
C ALA A 3 30.27 0.45 6.20
N SER A 4 30.90 -0.13 7.20
CA SER A 4 31.03 -1.59 7.32
C SER A 4 29.77 -2.27 7.89
N GLU A 5 29.05 -1.62 8.80
CA GLU A 5 27.77 -2.13 9.31
C GLU A 5 26.66 -2.05 8.26
N THR A 6 26.61 -0.94 7.51
CA THR A 6 25.66 -0.77 6.42
C THR A 6 25.93 -1.78 5.29
N ALA A 7 27.19 -2.03 4.97
CA ALA A 7 27.59 -3.02 3.97
C ALA A 7 27.31 -4.47 4.42
N ALA A 8 27.54 -4.78 5.69
CA ALA A 8 27.24 -6.10 6.24
C ALA A 8 25.72 -6.37 6.32
N ARG A 9 24.91 -5.36 6.61
CA ARG A 9 23.46 -5.45 6.54
C ARG A 9 22.95 -5.61 5.10
N ALA A 10 23.67 -5.05 4.12
CA ALA A 10 23.29 -5.11 2.71
C ALA A 10 23.47 -6.49 2.08
N VAL A 11 24.44 -7.28 2.52
CA VAL A 11 24.83 -8.54 1.86
C VAL A 11 23.86 -9.69 2.13
N GLY A 12 23.11 -9.66 3.23
CA GLY A 12 22.25 -10.79 3.62
C GLY A 12 20.78 -10.69 3.20
N GLY A 13 20.26 -9.50 2.92
CA GLY A 13 18.82 -9.24 2.82
C GLY A 13 18.35 -8.59 1.53
N GLN A 14 19.09 -8.74 0.42
CA GLN A 14 18.71 -8.12 -0.85
C GLN A 14 17.49 -8.79 -1.47
N ILE A 15 16.51 -7.97 -1.86
CA ILE A 15 15.34 -8.36 -2.63
C ILE A 15 15.21 -7.46 -3.86
N THR A 16 14.49 -7.94 -4.87
CA THR A 16 14.19 -7.17 -6.08
C THR A 16 12.70 -6.91 -6.16
N LEU A 17 12.34 -5.65 -6.34
CA LEU A 17 10.97 -5.21 -6.56
C LEU A 17 10.80 -4.76 -8.00
N HIS A 18 9.81 -5.32 -8.69
CA HIS A 18 9.49 -4.97 -10.07
C HIS A 18 8.31 -4.00 -10.09
N ALA A 19 8.47 -2.86 -10.75
CA ALA A 19 7.46 -1.83 -10.86
C ALA A 19 7.29 -1.38 -12.31
N PHE A 20 6.11 -0.93 -12.70
CA PHE A 20 5.88 -0.37 -14.03
C PHE A 20 6.36 1.08 -14.16
N ASP A 21 6.44 1.79 -13.04
CA ASP A 21 6.77 3.21 -13.02
C ASP A 21 7.60 3.55 -11.77
N ALA A 22 8.60 4.38 -11.95
CA ALA A 22 9.46 4.88 -10.87
C ALA A 22 9.01 6.22 -10.30
N GLY A 23 7.89 6.78 -10.77
CA GLY A 23 7.49 8.15 -10.43
C GLY A 23 7.35 8.46 -8.95
N LYS A 24 7.07 7.45 -8.14
CA LYS A 24 6.94 7.58 -6.68
C LYS A 24 8.08 6.93 -5.91
N LEU A 25 9.00 6.27 -6.60
CA LEU A 25 10.11 5.55 -5.99
C LEU A 25 11.34 6.45 -5.87
N ALA A 26 12.08 6.27 -4.79
CA ALA A 26 13.34 6.96 -4.55
C ALA A 26 14.33 6.05 -3.84
N VAL A 27 15.60 6.24 -4.13
CA VAL A 27 16.69 5.61 -3.38
C VAL A 27 16.63 6.08 -1.91
N GLY A 28 16.71 5.14 -0.98
CA GLY A 28 16.57 5.41 0.44
C GLY A 28 15.12 5.34 0.96
N MET A 29 14.14 5.12 0.07
CA MET A 29 12.74 4.97 0.49
C MET A 29 12.62 3.82 1.48
N PRO A 30 12.02 4.05 2.68
CA PRO A 30 11.90 3.01 3.68
C PRO A 30 10.85 1.98 3.31
N ILE A 31 11.10 0.73 3.71
CA ILE A 31 10.12 -0.34 3.73
C ILE A 31 9.64 -0.49 5.17
N ARG A 32 8.34 -0.41 5.39
CA ARG A 32 7.75 -0.39 6.73
C ARG A 32 6.73 -1.50 6.92
N TYR A 33 6.75 -2.05 8.10
CA TYR A 33 5.71 -2.95 8.60
C TYR A 33 5.24 -2.47 9.97
N LEU A 34 3.94 -2.21 10.09
CA LEU A 34 3.32 -1.66 11.29
C LEU A 34 4.04 -0.40 11.84
N GLY A 35 4.50 0.46 10.93
CA GLY A 35 5.19 1.71 11.27
C GLY A 35 6.68 1.56 11.59
N ILE A 36 7.23 0.36 11.54
CA ILE A 36 8.66 0.09 11.82
C ILE A 36 9.41 -0.09 10.52
N ASP A 37 10.53 0.59 10.37
CA ASP A 37 11.41 0.44 9.22
C ASP A 37 12.09 -0.94 9.26
N ILE A 38 11.84 -1.76 8.23
CA ILE A 38 12.40 -3.10 8.11
C ILE A 38 13.41 -3.22 6.98
N GLY A 39 13.56 -2.18 6.19
CA GLY A 39 14.47 -2.13 5.06
C GLY A 39 14.36 -0.82 4.29
N GLN A 40 15.05 -0.75 3.17
CA GLN A 40 15.02 0.43 2.30
C GLN A 40 15.41 0.09 0.86
N ILE A 41 15.00 0.94 -0.09
CA ILE A 41 15.44 0.85 -1.48
C ILE A 41 16.90 1.32 -1.59
N GLN A 42 17.74 0.52 -2.24
CA GLN A 42 19.14 0.85 -2.48
C GLN A 42 19.41 1.43 -3.87
N THR A 43 18.82 0.81 -4.91
CA THR A 43 19.03 1.24 -6.30
C THR A 43 17.74 1.15 -7.10
N LEU A 44 17.66 2.00 -8.14
CA LEU A 44 16.59 1.98 -9.13
C LEU A 44 17.21 1.84 -10.51
N ASP A 45 16.81 0.82 -11.25
CA ASP A 45 17.30 0.52 -12.60
C ASP A 45 16.13 0.43 -13.58
N LEU A 46 16.30 1.04 -14.76
CA LEU A 46 15.33 0.91 -15.85
C LEU A 46 15.73 -0.28 -16.74
N ILE A 47 14.82 -1.24 -16.86
CA ILE A 47 14.98 -2.39 -17.74
C ILE A 47 14.18 -2.14 -19.02
N THR A 48 14.84 -1.56 -20.01
CA THR A 48 14.20 -1.13 -21.26
C THR A 48 13.60 -2.29 -22.06
N ALA A 49 14.22 -3.48 -21.99
CA ALA A 49 13.73 -4.66 -22.70
C ALA A 49 12.36 -5.14 -22.20
N ARG A 50 11.97 -4.79 -20.99
CA ARG A 50 10.70 -5.20 -20.38
C ARG A 50 9.76 -4.05 -20.06
N ASN A 51 10.19 -2.81 -20.33
CA ASN A 51 9.47 -1.61 -19.91
C ASN A 51 9.11 -1.62 -18.43
N GLU A 52 10.06 -2.02 -17.60
CA GLU A 52 9.87 -2.07 -16.15
C GLU A 52 10.99 -1.37 -15.40
N VAL A 53 10.68 -0.95 -14.19
CA VAL A 53 11.66 -0.44 -13.23
C VAL A 53 11.97 -1.54 -12.23
N GLN A 54 13.24 -1.78 -12.01
CA GLN A 54 13.73 -2.74 -11.04
C GLN A 54 14.32 -1.98 -9.85
N ALA A 55 13.69 -2.12 -8.70
CA ALA A 55 14.19 -1.56 -7.45
C ALA A 55 14.87 -2.65 -6.65
N LYS A 56 16.16 -2.49 -6.40
CA LYS A 56 16.88 -3.35 -5.46
C LYS A 56 16.73 -2.77 -4.07
N ALA A 57 16.20 -3.55 -3.17
CA ALA A 57 15.98 -3.18 -1.78
C ALA A 57 16.71 -4.13 -0.85
N VAL A 58 16.96 -3.65 0.35
CA VAL A 58 17.58 -4.45 1.42
C VAL A 58 16.63 -4.50 2.59
N LEU A 59 16.35 -5.72 3.05
CA LEU A 59 15.70 -5.96 4.33
C LEU A 59 16.78 -6.14 5.41
N TYR A 60 16.55 -5.61 6.59
CA TYR A 60 17.46 -5.83 7.71
C TYR A 60 17.50 -7.31 8.08
N PRO A 61 18.65 -7.86 8.50
CA PRO A 61 18.86 -9.30 8.66
C PRO A 61 17.80 -10.00 9.51
N GLU A 62 17.35 -9.33 10.58
CA GLU A 62 16.32 -9.86 11.49
C GLU A 62 14.95 -10.07 10.85
N TYR A 63 14.68 -9.42 9.71
CA TYR A 63 13.37 -9.45 9.04
C TYR A 63 13.35 -10.30 7.76
N VAL A 64 14.50 -10.73 7.26
CA VAL A 64 14.61 -11.46 5.99
C VAL A 64 13.76 -12.73 5.99
N GLN A 65 13.83 -13.52 7.06
CA GLN A 65 13.09 -14.77 7.14
C GLN A 65 11.58 -14.59 7.20
N THR A 66 11.12 -13.47 7.69
CA THR A 66 9.70 -13.16 7.81
C THR A 66 9.12 -12.62 6.51
N PHE A 67 9.83 -11.74 5.83
CA PHE A 67 9.31 -10.97 4.70
C PHE A 67 9.81 -11.41 3.33
N ALA A 68 10.96 -12.08 3.24
CA ALA A 68 11.46 -12.61 1.96
C ALA A 68 10.84 -13.99 1.64
N ARG A 69 9.52 -14.02 1.53
CA ARG A 69 8.74 -15.24 1.30
C ARG A 69 7.68 -15.03 0.22
N GLY A 70 7.33 -16.11 -0.46
CA GLY A 70 6.21 -16.09 -1.40
C GLY A 70 4.91 -15.68 -0.73
N GLY A 71 4.11 -14.89 -1.44
CA GLY A 71 2.87 -14.32 -0.91
C GLY A 71 3.04 -13.00 -0.15
N THR A 72 4.27 -12.58 0.14
CA THR A 72 4.54 -11.25 0.68
C THR A 72 4.19 -10.20 -0.36
N ARG A 73 3.46 -9.15 0.06
CA ARG A 73 3.06 -8.05 -0.80
C ARG A 73 3.77 -6.76 -0.40
N PHE A 74 4.31 -6.10 -1.40
CA PHE A 74 4.94 -4.79 -1.25
C PHE A 74 4.09 -3.76 -2.00
N SER A 75 3.74 -2.67 -1.34
CA SER A 75 2.89 -1.62 -1.91
C SER A 75 3.46 -0.25 -1.62
N VAL A 76 3.52 0.62 -2.64
CA VAL A 76 3.89 2.03 -2.44
C VAL A 76 2.72 2.75 -1.80
N VAL A 77 2.96 3.38 -0.68
CA VAL A 77 1.98 4.20 0.04
C VAL A 77 2.39 5.65 -0.10
N THR A 78 1.49 6.45 -0.65
CA THR A 78 1.64 7.90 -0.69
C THR A 78 0.65 8.50 0.31
N PRO A 79 1.11 8.93 1.49
CA PRO A 79 0.23 9.55 2.47
C PRO A 79 -0.36 10.83 1.89
N GLN A 80 -1.67 10.97 1.94
CA GLN A 80 -2.35 12.22 1.62
C GLN A 80 -2.80 12.88 2.91
N ILE A 81 -2.50 14.16 3.06
CA ILE A 81 -2.98 14.96 4.16
C ILE A 81 -4.34 15.49 3.74
N SER A 82 -5.40 15.09 4.43
CA SER A 82 -6.67 15.76 4.27
C SER A 82 -6.58 17.16 4.90
N ALA A 83 -7.07 18.18 4.21
CA ALA A 83 -6.95 19.58 4.63
C ALA A 83 -7.64 19.93 5.96
N ALA A 84 -8.37 19.01 6.56
CA ALA A 84 -9.21 19.23 7.73
C ALA A 84 -8.51 19.02 9.08
N GLY A 85 -7.22 19.30 9.21
CA GLY A 85 -6.56 19.09 10.50
C GLY A 85 -5.07 19.40 10.52
N VAL A 86 -4.62 20.23 9.59
CA VAL A 86 -3.19 20.51 9.45
C VAL A 86 -2.82 21.78 10.22
N GLU A 87 -2.52 21.64 11.49
CA GLU A 87 -1.87 22.71 12.25
C GLU A 87 -0.34 22.64 12.20
N HIS A 88 0.24 21.51 11.74
CA HIS A 88 1.69 21.31 11.68
C HIS A 88 2.10 20.70 10.33
N LEU A 89 2.37 21.58 9.36
CA LEU A 89 2.84 21.22 8.01
C LEU A 89 4.31 20.79 7.95
N ASP A 90 5.00 20.70 9.07
CA ASP A 90 6.44 20.44 9.11
C ASP A 90 6.80 18.97 8.88
N THR A 91 5.81 18.08 8.91
CA THR A 91 6.03 16.66 8.59
C THR A 91 5.52 16.39 7.18
N ILE A 92 6.36 16.62 6.19
CA ILE A 92 6.12 16.12 4.84
C ILE A 92 6.09 14.59 4.94
N LEU A 93 4.91 14.03 4.85
CA LEU A 93 4.75 12.58 4.85
C LEU A 93 5.34 12.03 3.55
N GLN A 94 6.54 11.49 3.64
CA GLN A 94 7.25 10.89 2.53
C GLN A 94 6.57 9.58 2.11
N PRO A 95 6.49 9.28 0.81
CA PRO A 95 6.09 7.96 0.37
C PRO A 95 6.97 6.88 0.98
N TYR A 96 6.39 5.74 1.27
CA TYR A 96 7.11 4.58 1.78
C TYR A 96 6.52 3.30 1.18
N ILE A 97 7.23 2.20 1.33
CA ILE A 97 6.74 0.89 0.92
C ILE A 97 6.18 0.19 2.15
N ASN A 98 4.90 -0.16 2.09
CA ASN A 98 4.27 -1.01 3.08
C ASN A 98 4.43 -2.48 2.68
N VAL A 99 4.66 -3.35 3.64
CA VAL A 99 4.80 -4.78 3.40
C VAL A 99 3.77 -5.56 4.21
N GLU A 100 3.19 -6.57 3.59
CA GLU A 100 2.34 -7.57 4.23
C GLU A 100 3.02 -8.92 4.12
N PRO A 101 3.33 -9.60 5.24
CA PRO A 101 4.09 -10.85 5.20
C PRO A 101 3.31 -12.00 4.59
N GLY A 102 3.96 -12.76 3.72
CA GLY A 102 3.46 -14.01 3.19
C GLY A 102 3.94 -15.23 3.99
N ARG A 103 3.40 -16.38 3.67
CA ARG A 103 3.75 -17.64 4.35
C ARG A 103 4.36 -18.68 3.39
N GLY A 104 4.69 -18.28 2.18
CA GLY A 104 5.26 -19.17 1.17
C GLY A 104 6.72 -19.51 1.40
N ASN A 105 7.31 -20.20 0.43
CA ASN A 105 8.72 -20.53 0.42
C ASN A 105 9.59 -19.26 0.30
N PRO A 106 10.87 -19.30 0.69
CA PRO A 106 11.78 -18.18 0.52
C PRO A 106 11.78 -17.64 -0.90
N ARG A 107 11.65 -16.33 -1.06
CA ARG A 107 11.62 -15.64 -2.34
C ARG A 107 12.31 -14.30 -2.24
N ARG A 108 12.93 -13.87 -3.34
CA ARG A 108 13.69 -12.60 -3.41
C ARG A 108 13.18 -11.63 -4.47
N ASP A 109 12.25 -12.06 -5.32
CA ASP A 109 11.66 -11.25 -6.38
C ASP A 109 10.17 -11.04 -6.11
N PHE A 110 9.74 -9.78 -6.16
CA PHE A 110 8.35 -9.40 -5.87
C PHE A 110 7.89 -8.32 -6.84
N GLU A 111 6.60 -8.29 -7.11
CA GLU A 111 5.97 -7.19 -7.80
C GLU A 111 5.58 -6.10 -6.80
N LEU A 112 5.93 -4.86 -7.13
CA LEU A 112 5.55 -3.70 -6.35
C LEU A 112 4.18 -3.20 -6.82
N GLN A 113 3.23 -3.13 -5.91
CA GLN A 113 1.89 -2.64 -6.18
C GLN A 113 1.77 -1.17 -5.83
N GLU A 114 0.94 -0.44 -6.53
CA GLU A 114 0.52 0.88 -6.09
C GLU A 114 -0.69 0.76 -5.16
N ALA A 115 -0.49 1.10 -3.90
CA ALA A 115 -1.58 1.25 -2.97
C ALA A 115 -1.76 2.74 -2.68
N THR A 116 -2.80 3.32 -3.20
CA THR A 116 -3.20 4.65 -2.77
C THR A 116 -3.94 4.51 -1.44
N ILE A 117 -3.20 4.24 -0.38
CA ILE A 117 -3.76 4.26 0.97
C ILE A 117 -3.65 5.69 1.46
N THR A 118 -4.78 6.35 1.44
CA THR A 118 -4.90 7.76 1.80
C THR A 118 -4.76 8.00 3.29
N ASP A 119 -4.88 6.96 4.11
CA ASP A 119 -4.94 7.12 5.56
C ASP A 119 -4.27 5.95 6.28
N SER A 120 -3.25 6.26 7.06
CA SER A 120 -2.51 5.28 7.87
C SER A 120 -3.39 4.52 8.88
N ARG A 121 -4.57 5.06 9.23
CA ARG A 121 -5.52 4.41 10.13
C ARG A 121 -6.08 3.10 9.56
N TYR A 122 -6.02 2.91 8.23
CA TYR A 122 -6.63 1.78 7.57
C TYR A 122 -5.62 0.77 7.01
N LEU A 123 -4.32 0.94 7.27
CA LEU A 123 -3.25 0.10 6.71
C LEU A 123 -3.39 -1.39 7.04
N ASP A 124 -3.84 -1.70 8.25
CA ASP A 124 -4.03 -3.06 8.74
C ASP A 124 -5.50 -3.51 8.70
N GLY A 125 -6.36 -2.71 8.05
CA GLY A 125 -7.79 -2.96 7.97
C GLY A 125 -8.18 -4.04 6.97
N LEU A 126 -9.46 -4.39 6.99
CA LEU A 126 -10.06 -5.33 6.05
C LEU A 126 -10.14 -4.71 4.65
N SER A 127 -9.58 -5.37 3.67
CA SER A 127 -9.71 -5.01 2.28
C SER A 127 -10.93 -5.68 1.69
N ILE A 128 -11.83 -4.92 1.09
CA ILE A 128 -13.03 -5.42 0.42
C ILE A 128 -13.15 -4.83 -0.98
N ILE A 129 -13.80 -5.56 -1.86
CA ILE A 129 -14.14 -5.09 -3.21
C ILE A 129 -15.66 -5.16 -3.37
N VAL A 130 -16.25 -4.06 -3.80
CA VAL A 130 -17.68 -3.94 -4.06
C VAL A 130 -17.89 -3.69 -5.55
N GLU A 131 -18.81 -4.41 -6.16
CA GLU A 131 -19.22 -4.17 -7.54
C GLU A 131 -20.38 -3.18 -7.56
N ALA A 132 -20.29 -2.19 -8.44
CA ALA A 132 -21.35 -1.20 -8.65
C ALA A 132 -21.58 -1.00 -10.15
N PRO A 133 -22.82 -0.66 -10.56
CA PRO A 133 -23.10 -0.36 -11.97
C PRO A 133 -22.33 0.86 -12.47
N GLU A 134 -22.11 1.84 -11.59
CA GLU A 134 -21.40 3.09 -11.90
C GLU A 134 -20.67 3.61 -10.65
N ALA A 135 -19.65 4.41 -10.85
CA ALA A 135 -18.88 5.02 -9.76
C ALA A 135 -19.58 6.26 -9.17
N GLY A 136 -20.43 6.92 -9.95
CA GLY A 136 -21.06 8.16 -9.51
C GLY A 136 -20.04 9.22 -9.13
N SER A 137 -20.23 9.81 -7.95
CA SER A 137 -19.33 10.82 -7.37
C SER A 137 -18.23 10.22 -6.49
N LEU A 138 -18.08 8.90 -6.45
CA LEU A 138 -17.05 8.26 -5.66
C LEU A 138 -15.66 8.54 -6.21
N GLY A 139 -14.72 8.73 -5.34
CA GLY A 139 -13.30 8.89 -5.65
C GLY A 139 -12.43 8.18 -4.62
N ILE A 140 -11.15 8.05 -4.93
CA ILE A 140 -10.17 7.56 -3.95
C ILE A 140 -10.16 8.52 -2.76
N GLY A 141 -10.23 7.99 -1.55
CA GLY A 141 -10.33 8.77 -0.32
C GLY A 141 -11.74 9.08 0.14
N THR A 142 -12.77 8.72 -0.65
CA THR A 142 -14.17 8.84 -0.20
C THR A 142 -14.38 8.01 1.06
N PRO A 143 -14.92 8.60 2.15
CA PRO A 143 -15.13 7.86 3.39
C PRO A 143 -16.23 6.81 3.25
N VAL A 144 -16.03 5.67 3.89
CA VAL A 144 -17.06 4.65 4.09
C VAL A 144 -17.68 4.88 5.46
N LEU A 145 -18.99 5.07 5.50
CA LEU A 145 -19.71 5.44 6.71
C LEU A 145 -20.61 4.29 7.19
N PHE A 146 -20.67 4.12 8.49
CA PHE A 146 -21.65 3.29 9.17
C PHE A 146 -22.38 4.13 10.23
N ARG A 147 -23.65 4.38 10.02
CA ARG A 147 -24.48 5.26 10.88
C ARG A 147 -23.85 6.64 11.09
N GLY A 148 -23.28 7.21 10.02
CA GLY A 148 -22.62 8.52 10.08
C GLY A 148 -21.20 8.53 10.62
N LEU A 149 -20.68 7.39 11.10
CA LEU A 149 -19.31 7.26 11.60
C LEU A 149 -18.41 6.72 10.50
N GLU A 150 -17.27 7.36 10.30
CA GLU A 150 -16.28 6.91 9.33
C GLU A 150 -15.62 5.60 9.81
N VAL A 151 -15.80 4.54 9.04
CA VAL A 151 -15.30 3.19 9.36
C VAL A 151 -14.27 2.71 8.34
N GLY A 152 -14.12 3.41 7.22
CA GLY A 152 -13.21 3.02 6.16
C GLY A 152 -13.05 4.08 5.10
N THR A 153 -12.34 3.74 4.04
CA THR A 153 -12.09 4.65 2.91
C THR A 153 -12.01 3.87 1.60
N VAL A 154 -12.39 4.55 0.51
CA VAL A 154 -12.19 4.02 -0.85
C VAL A 154 -10.71 4.13 -1.21
N THR A 155 -10.10 3.03 -1.62
CA THR A 155 -8.67 2.95 -1.94
C THR A 155 -8.39 2.81 -3.42
N GLY A 156 -9.37 2.41 -4.22
CA GLY A 156 -9.19 2.28 -5.66
C GLY A 156 -10.49 2.03 -6.39
N MET A 157 -10.48 2.27 -7.69
CA MET A 157 -11.59 1.96 -8.58
C MET A 157 -11.04 1.46 -9.91
N THR A 158 -11.59 0.37 -10.41
CA THR A 158 -11.25 -0.20 -11.70
C THR A 158 -12.51 -0.63 -12.44
N LEU A 159 -12.43 -0.73 -13.76
CA LEU A 159 -13.50 -1.34 -14.54
C LEU A 159 -13.41 -2.87 -14.44
N GLY A 160 -14.57 -3.52 -14.33
CA GLY A 160 -14.65 -4.96 -14.44
C GLY A 160 -14.22 -5.45 -15.83
N THR A 161 -13.95 -6.75 -15.95
CA THR A 161 -13.44 -7.38 -17.18
C THR A 161 -14.27 -7.13 -18.43
N LEU A 162 -15.58 -6.96 -18.27
CA LEU A 162 -16.52 -6.68 -19.35
C LEU A 162 -16.86 -5.21 -19.51
N SER A 163 -16.23 -4.34 -18.72
CA SER A 163 -16.46 -2.89 -18.69
C SER A 163 -17.92 -2.48 -18.43
N ASP A 164 -18.72 -3.37 -17.86
CA ASP A 164 -20.13 -3.15 -17.53
C ASP A 164 -20.35 -2.76 -16.06
N ARG A 165 -19.34 -2.93 -15.23
CA ARG A 165 -19.37 -2.65 -13.79
C ARG A 165 -18.09 -1.99 -13.33
N VAL A 166 -18.20 -1.24 -12.23
CA VAL A 166 -17.06 -0.64 -11.54
C VAL A 166 -16.74 -1.48 -10.31
N MET A 167 -15.48 -1.84 -10.17
CA MET A 167 -14.95 -2.52 -9.00
C MET A 167 -14.40 -1.45 -8.06
N ILE A 168 -14.97 -1.32 -6.88
CA ILE A 168 -14.59 -0.32 -5.89
C ILE A 168 -13.85 -1.03 -4.76
N ALA A 169 -12.56 -0.76 -4.64
CA ALA A 169 -11.75 -1.26 -3.54
C ALA A 169 -11.89 -0.34 -2.34
N MET A 170 -12.10 -0.91 -1.18
CA MET A 170 -12.26 -0.19 0.09
C MET A 170 -11.38 -0.83 1.16
N ARG A 171 -10.95 -0.03 2.10
CA ARG A 171 -10.29 -0.48 3.34
C ARG A 171 -11.17 -0.11 4.53
N ILE A 172 -11.57 -1.09 5.31
CA ILE A 172 -12.31 -0.90 6.55
C ILE A 172 -11.35 -0.98 7.72
N SER A 173 -11.42 -0.03 8.64
CA SER A 173 -10.59 -0.04 9.84
C SER A 173 -10.70 -1.39 10.57
N LYS A 174 -9.59 -1.91 11.03
CA LYS A 174 -9.53 -3.14 11.81
C LYS A 174 -10.50 -3.13 12.98
N ARG A 175 -10.68 -1.98 13.61
CA ARG A 175 -11.61 -1.78 14.72
C ARG A 175 -13.06 -2.08 14.34
N TYR A 176 -13.43 -1.84 13.09
CA TYR A 176 -14.82 -1.97 12.60
C TYR A 176 -15.03 -3.13 11.62
N GLN A 177 -14.02 -3.95 11.38
CA GLN A 177 -14.11 -5.06 10.42
C GLN A 177 -15.24 -6.05 10.73
N HIS A 178 -15.61 -6.18 12.00
CA HIS A 178 -16.72 -7.06 12.44
C HIS A 178 -18.10 -6.58 11.95
N LEU A 179 -18.22 -5.32 11.52
CA LEU A 179 -19.47 -4.78 10.96
C LEU A 179 -19.71 -5.24 9.53
N VAL A 180 -18.66 -5.66 8.81
CA VAL A 180 -18.76 -6.13 7.43
C VAL A 180 -19.04 -7.63 7.43
N ARG A 181 -20.13 -8.02 6.76
CA ARG A 181 -20.58 -9.41 6.61
C ARG A 181 -20.81 -9.72 5.15
N ASN A 182 -20.91 -11.01 4.80
CA ASN A 182 -21.14 -11.46 3.42
C ASN A 182 -22.42 -10.89 2.79
N ASN A 183 -23.39 -10.51 3.62
CA ASN A 183 -24.65 -9.92 3.17
C ASN A 183 -24.72 -8.39 3.41
N SER A 184 -23.59 -7.74 3.67
CA SER A 184 -23.55 -6.29 3.82
C SER A 184 -23.91 -5.62 2.50
N VAL A 185 -24.75 -4.60 2.56
CA VAL A 185 -25.15 -3.79 1.41
C VAL A 185 -24.50 -2.41 1.54
N PHE A 186 -23.92 -1.95 0.45
CA PHE A 186 -23.32 -0.62 0.36
C PHE A 186 -24.16 0.26 -0.54
N TRP A 187 -24.38 1.50 -0.16
CA TRP A 187 -25.07 2.48 -0.98
C TRP A 187 -24.38 3.82 -0.94
N LEU A 188 -24.55 4.59 -1.99
CA LEU A 188 -24.04 5.95 -2.07
C LEU A 188 -24.88 6.87 -1.16
N ALA A 189 -24.24 7.46 -0.15
CA ALA A 189 -24.91 8.45 0.68
C ALA A 189 -25.04 9.77 -0.10
N SER A 190 -26.28 10.16 -0.41
CA SER A 190 -26.57 11.47 -1.01
C SER A 190 -26.49 12.55 0.07
N GLY A 191 -25.68 13.57 -0.15
CA GLY A 191 -25.64 14.74 0.75
C GLY A 191 -24.27 15.16 1.28
N TYR A 192 -23.21 14.54 0.83
CA TYR A 192 -21.85 15.04 1.05
C TYR A 192 -21.43 15.89 -0.13
N SER A 193 -21.63 17.18 0.02
CA SER A 193 -21.03 18.20 -0.85
C SER A 193 -19.88 18.86 -0.13
#